data_f57739a01df67c726d4e203a9f32a5fd
#
_entry.id   f57739a01df67c726d4e203a9f32a5fd
#
_cell.length_a   1.000
_cell.length_b   1.000
_cell.length_c   1.000
_cell.angle_alpha   90.00
_cell.angle_beta   90.00
_cell.angle_gamma   90.00
#
_symmetry.space_group_name_H-M   'P 1'
#
loop_
_entity.id
_entity.type
_entity.pdbx_description
1 polymer ?
#
loop_
_entity_poly.entity_id
_entity_poly.type
_entity_poly.pdbx_seq_one_letter_code
_entity_poly.pdbx_strand_id
1 'polypeptide(L)'
;ERDRLADVVFRAAENELRMSRTGYAPEIALFGKHTLYSHGIRKNLLPRTVVGAGFTWTLFDGLAREKKIAQAKIARQTLGLSSSQAEDDIDVGVDKLCAQISNALSSVAALGTTIDLSRELVRMRRKAFAEGMATSTEVVDAEVMFSKVRIAVLLAYYEYDVALANLLSLCGAPERFERYSLCGRTESHLFGPDGLYGENEND
;
A
#
# COMPACT_ATOMS: atom_id res chain seq x y z
N GLU A 1 6.54 7.97 8.27
CA GLU A 1 6.34 6.76 9.09
C GLU A 1 7.12 5.56 8.52
N ARG A 2 7.13 5.36 7.18
CA ARG A 2 7.92 4.30 6.50
C ARG A 2 9.42 4.46 6.71
N ASP A 3 9.97 5.67 6.61
CA ASP A 3 11.40 5.95 6.82
C ASP A 3 11.82 5.61 8.25
N ARG A 4 10.94 5.84 9.23
CA ARG A 4 11.20 5.47 10.63
C ARG A 4 11.25 3.95 10.83
N LEU A 5 10.38 3.20 10.16
CA LEU A 5 10.40 1.75 10.23
C LEU A 5 11.65 1.16 9.58
N ALA A 6 12.05 1.68 8.41
CA ALA A 6 13.28 1.27 7.73
C ALA A 6 14.52 1.54 8.62
N ASP A 7 14.60 2.71 9.25
CA ASP A 7 15.70 3.07 10.16
C ASP A 7 15.74 2.16 11.41
N VAL A 8 14.58 1.83 11.99
CA VAL A 8 14.49 0.91 13.13
C VAL A 8 14.98 -0.50 12.77
N VAL A 9 14.55 -1.03 11.61
CA VAL A 9 14.96 -2.36 11.13
C VAL A 9 16.46 -2.39 10.83
N PHE A 10 16.98 -1.33 10.22
CA PHE A 10 18.42 -1.20 9.92
C PHE A 10 19.27 -1.15 11.20
N ARG A 11 18.85 -0.37 12.20
CA ARG A 11 19.50 -0.31 13.52
C ARG A 11 19.42 -1.65 14.26
N ALA A 12 18.31 -2.37 14.14
CA ALA A 12 18.18 -3.71 14.72
C ALA A 12 19.21 -4.67 14.11
N ALA A 13 19.36 -4.70 12.80
CA ALA A 13 20.36 -5.53 12.11
C ALA A 13 21.81 -5.13 12.46
N GLU A 14 22.09 -3.85 12.62
CA GLU A 14 23.40 -3.36 13.07
C GLU A 14 23.71 -3.78 14.51
N ASN A 15 22.73 -3.69 15.39
CA ASN A 15 22.85 -4.16 16.78
C ASN A 15 23.08 -5.67 16.83
N GLU A 16 22.40 -6.47 16.01
CA GLU A 16 22.63 -7.92 15.92
C GLU A 16 24.06 -8.23 15.47
N LEU A 17 24.59 -7.49 14.51
CA LEU A 17 25.98 -7.62 14.08
C LEU A 17 26.95 -7.26 15.23
N ARG A 18 26.68 -6.20 15.99
CA ARG A 18 27.48 -5.81 17.18
C ARG A 18 27.42 -6.90 18.25
N MET A 19 26.23 -7.40 18.57
CA MET A 19 26.03 -8.49 19.54
C MET A 19 26.77 -9.77 19.13
N SER A 20 26.76 -10.11 17.84
CA SER A 20 27.49 -11.27 17.31
C SER A 20 29.02 -11.14 17.50
N ARG A 21 29.55 -9.90 17.46
CA ARG A 21 30.97 -9.63 17.74
C ARG A 21 31.32 -9.67 19.23
N THR A 22 30.38 -9.29 20.13
CA THR A 22 30.62 -9.34 21.58
C THR A 22 30.72 -10.78 22.14
N GLY A 23 30.28 -11.77 21.35
CA GLY A 23 30.45 -13.19 21.72
C GLY A 23 31.91 -13.67 21.89
N TYR A 24 32.91 -12.86 21.52
CA TYR A 24 34.31 -13.09 21.83
C TYR A 24 34.73 -12.60 23.22
N ALA A 25 33.91 -11.77 23.86
CA ALA A 25 34.18 -11.29 25.21
C ALA A 25 33.83 -12.33 26.26
N PRO A 26 34.60 -12.40 27.37
CA PRO A 26 34.24 -13.27 28.49
C PRO A 26 32.97 -12.77 29.20
N GLU A 27 32.12 -13.68 29.60
CA GLU A 27 30.96 -13.41 30.43
C GLU A 27 31.36 -13.41 31.91
N ILE A 28 31.05 -12.34 32.63
CA ILE A 28 31.22 -12.20 34.07
C ILE A 28 29.83 -12.13 34.69
N ALA A 29 29.50 -13.11 35.53
CA ALA A 29 28.22 -13.15 36.25
C ALA A 29 28.51 -13.04 37.77
N LEU A 30 27.81 -12.14 38.42
CA LEU A 30 27.74 -12.05 39.87
C LEU A 30 26.47 -12.73 40.36
N PHE A 31 26.58 -13.62 41.34
CA PHE A 31 25.41 -14.28 41.87
C PHE A 31 25.44 -14.25 43.41
N GLY A 32 24.26 -14.10 43.99
CA GLY A 32 24.01 -14.16 45.40
C GLY A 32 22.84 -15.08 45.70
N LYS A 33 23.03 -16.01 46.65
CA LYS A 33 21.95 -16.88 47.12
C LYS A 33 21.85 -16.75 48.63
N HIS A 34 20.69 -16.42 49.14
CA HIS A 34 20.37 -16.42 50.56
C HIS A 34 19.29 -17.43 50.84
N THR A 35 19.54 -18.35 51.77
CA THR A 35 18.59 -19.38 52.16
C THR A 35 17.84 -18.91 53.41
N LEU A 36 16.54 -18.55 53.25
CA LEU A 36 15.68 -18.06 54.32
C LEU A 36 15.25 -19.17 55.27
N TYR A 37 15.03 -20.37 54.77
CA TYR A 37 14.59 -21.51 55.54
C TYR A 37 15.19 -22.82 55.02
N SER A 38 15.72 -23.66 55.90
CA SER A 38 16.22 -24.99 55.56
C SER A 38 15.69 -26.02 56.56
N HIS A 39 15.06 -27.07 56.08
CA HIS A 39 14.60 -28.23 56.86
C HIS A 39 15.56 -29.40 56.68
N GLY A 40 16.10 -29.94 57.74
CA GLY A 40 16.92 -31.18 57.70
C GLY A 40 18.19 -31.19 58.59
N ILE A 41 18.78 -32.36 58.69
CA ILE A 41 19.94 -32.68 59.58
C ILE A 41 21.23 -31.92 59.18
N ARG A 42 21.32 -31.38 57.96
CA ARG A 42 22.44 -30.59 57.43
C ARG A 42 22.40 -29.09 57.73
N LYS A 43 21.57 -28.65 58.63
CA LYS A 43 21.27 -27.25 58.96
C LYS A 43 22.51 -26.41 59.32
N ASN A 44 23.57 -27.00 59.80
CA ASN A 44 24.76 -26.30 60.27
C ASN A 44 26.00 -26.43 59.39
N LEU A 45 25.90 -27.15 58.23
CA LEU A 45 27.05 -27.37 57.34
C LEU A 45 27.03 -26.51 56.07
N LEU A 46 25.94 -25.87 55.77
CA LEU A 46 25.81 -25.02 54.52
C LEU A 46 25.75 -23.55 54.90
N PRO A 47 26.51 -22.70 54.23
CA PRO A 47 26.45 -21.24 54.46
C PRO A 47 25.08 -20.72 54.09
N ARG A 48 24.51 -19.89 55.00
CA ARG A 48 23.18 -19.28 54.83
C ARG A 48 23.13 -18.25 53.73
N THR A 49 24.27 -17.64 53.44
CA THR A 49 24.45 -16.67 52.38
C THR A 49 25.68 -17.05 51.58
N VAL A 50 25.50 -17.17 50.27
CA VAL A 50 26.59 -17.41 49.31
C VAL A 50 26.60 -16.28 48.34
N VAL A 51 27.71 -15.60 48.20
CA VAL A 51 27.97 -14.60 47.16
C VAL A 51 29.16 -15.09 46.35
N GLY A 52 29.04 -15.04 45.05
CA GLY A 52 30.10 -15.50 44.15
C GLY A 52 30.15 -14.73 42.86
N ALA A 53 31.27 -14.85 42.17
CA ALA A 53 31.48 -14.36 40.81
C ALA A 53 31.79 -15.57 39.92
N GLY A 54 31.08 -15.66 38.81
CA GLY A 54 31.32 -16.63 37.75
C GLY A 54 32.01 -15.98 36.57
N PHE A 55 32.98 -16.64 35.98
CA PHE A 55 33.68 -16.24 34.77
C PHE A 55 33.57 -17.38 33.76
N THR A 56 32.97 -17.07 32.59
CA THR A 56 32.84 -18.03 31.50
C THR A 56 33.44 -17.44 30.24
N TRP A 57 34.37 -18.16 29.64
CA TRP A 57 34.99 -17.77 28.39
C TRP A 57 35.06 -18.95 27.45
N THR A 58 34.30 -18.88 26.35
CA THR A 58 34.33 -19.90 25.32
C THR A 58 35.42 -19.56 24.31
N LEU A 59 36.56 -20.24 24.43
CA LEU A 59 37.75 -20.03 23.58
C LEU A 59 37.54 -20.55 22.15
N PHE A 60 36.84 -21.66 21.99
CA PHE A 60 36.56 -22.31 20.71
C PHE A 60 35.15 -22.89 20.69
N ASP A 61 34.36 -22.56 19.66
CA ASP A 61 32.98 -23.00 19.48
C ASP A 61 32.72 -23.65 18.09
N GLY A 62 33.78 -24.18 17.45
CA GLY A 62 33.69 -24.86 16.18
C GLY A 62 33.32 -23.91 15.01
N LEU A 63 33.74 -22.64 15.06
CA LEU A 63 33.46 -21.59 14.05
C LEU A 63 31.99 -21.15 14.00
N ALA A 64 31.21 -21.46 15.03
CA ALA A 64 29.79 -21.03 15.07
C ALA A 64 29.64 -19.50 15.09
N ARG A 65 30.55 -18.80 15.80
CA ARG A 65 30.56 -17.32 15.86
C ARG A 65 30.84 -16.67 14.49
N GLU A 66 31.88 -17.20 13.79
CA GLU A 66 32.23 -16.71 12.45
C GLU A 66 31.10 -16.86 11.47
N LYS A 67 30.39 -17.99 11.50
CA LYS A 67 29.20 -18.22 10.70
C LYS A 67 28.07 -17.27 11.08
N LYS A 68 27.86 -17.02 12.38
CA LYS A 68 26.84 -16.07 12.85
C LYS A 68 27.14 -14.64 12.43
N ILE A 69 28.40 -14.22 12.49
CA ILE A 69 28.85 -12.90 11.99
C ILE A 69 28.67 -12.79 10.47
N ALA A 70 29.01 -13.84 9.73
CA ALA A 70 28.81 -13.87 8.28
C ALA A 70 27.32 -13.77 7.93
N GLN A 71 26.46 -14.50 8.62
CA GLN A 71 25.01 -14.42 8.47
C GLN A 71 24.47 -13.02 8.76
N ALA A 72 24.88 -12.40 9.86
CA ALA A 72 24.47 -11.04 10.21
C ALA A 72 24.93 -10.00 9.18
N LYS A 73 26.10 -10.16 8.57
CA LYS A 73 26.58 -9.32 7.48
C LYS A 73 25.71 -9.44 6.23
N ILE A 74 25.37 -10.67 5.84
CA ILE A 74 24.50 -10.93 4.70
C ILE A 74 23.11 -10.35 4.95
N ALA A 75 22.53 -10.55 6.13
CA ALA A 75 21.23 -9.99 6.50
C ALA A 75 21.22 -8.45 6.37
N ARG A 76 22.28 -7.77 6.84
CA ARG A 76 22.42 -6.32 6.68
C ARG A 76 22.51 -5.89 5.20
N GLN A 77 23.26 -6.62 4.37
CA GLN A 77 23.36 -6.32 2.94
C GLN A 77 22.01 -6.53 2.24
N THR A 78 21.31 -7.61 2.55
CA THR A 78 19.96 -7.88 2.00
C THR A 78 18.99 -6.78 2.35
N LEU A 79 18.99 -6.28 3.60
CA LEU A 79 18.14 -5.16 4.01
C LEU A 79 18.46 -3.88 3.22
N GLY A 80 19.74 -3.58 3.00
CA GLY A 80 20.14 -2.43 2.17
C GLY A 80 19.65 -2.52 0.73
N LEU A 81 19.78 -3.70 0.11
CA LEU A 81 19.29 -3.93 -1.25
C LEU A 81 17.75 -3.88 -1.32
N SER A 82 17.06 -4.48 -0.34
CA SER A 82 15.61 -4.44 -0.29
C SER A 82 15.06 -3.02 -0.08
N SER A 83 15.76 -2.17 0.68
CA SER A 83 15.39 -0.76 0.84
C SER A 83 15.52 0.00 -0.49
N SER A 84 16.64 -0.17 -1.18
CA SER A 84 16.83 0.45 -2.51
C SER A 84 15.81 -0.02 -3.53
N GLN A 85 15.53 -1.32 -3.55
CA GLN A 85 14.49 -1.88 -4.43
C GLN A 85 13.11 -1.31 -4.11
N ALA A 86 12.77 -1.15 -2.83
CA ALA A 86 11.48 -0.57 -2.43
C ALA A 86 11.35 0.91 -2.85
N GLU A 87 12.44 1.67 -2.85
CA GLU A 87 12.47 3.05 -3.38
C GLU A 87 12.22 3.06 -4.89
N ASP A 88 12.94 2.23 -5.65
CA ASP A 88 12.75 2.09 -7.10
C ASP A 88 11.31 1.65 -7.46
N ASP A 89 10.75 0.70 -6.70
CA ASP A 89 9.37 0.21 -6.90
C ASP A 89 8.32 1.31 -6.63
N ILE A 90 8.59 2.20 -5.66
CA ILE A 90 7.73 3.36 -5.38
C ILE A 90 7.77 4.35 -6.54
N ASP A 91 8.95 4.69 -7.05
CA ASP A 91 9.11 5.64 -8.16
C ASP A 91 8.40 5.15 -9.42
N VAL A 92 8.63 3.88 -9.79
CA VAL A 92 7.92 3.25 -10.91
C VAL A 92 6.40 3.18 -10.67
N GLY A 93 5.99 2.93 -9.41
CA GLY A 93 4.58 2.92 -9.01
C GLY A 93 3.92 4.27 -9.19
N VAL A 94 4.58 5.37 -8.80
CA VAL A 94 4.09 6.74 -8.98
C VAL A 94 3.94 7.08 -10.46
N ASP A 95 4.96 6.81 -11.27
CA ASP A 95 4.95 7.08 -12.71
C ASP A 95 3.80 6.34 -13.41
N LYS A 96 3.62 5.06 -13.08
CA LYS A 96 2.51 4.26 -13.59
C LYS A 96 1.15 4.83 -13.23
N LEU A 97 0.94 5.23 -11.97
CA LEU A 97 -0.33 5.77 -11.50
C LEU A 97 -0.60 7.15 -12.11
N CYS A 98 0.40 7.99 -12.28
CA CYS A 98 0.28 9.27 -13.00
C CYS A 98 -0.14 9.06 -14.46
N ALA A 99 0.46 8.09 -15.15
CA ALA A 99 0.07 7.73 -16.52
C ALA A 99 -1.37 7.19 -16.59
N GLN A 100 -1.78 6.36 -15.62
CA GLN A 100 -3.17 5.86 -15.55
C GLN A 100 -4.17 6.99 -15.34
N ILE A 101 -3.90 7.95 -14.45
CA ILE A 101 -4.73 9.14 -14.24
C ILE A 101 -4.86 9.95 -15.53
N SER A 102 -3.74 10.22 -16.21
CA SER A 102 -3.74 10.95 -17.48
C SER A 102 -4.55 10.23 -18.57
N ASN A 103 -4.41 8.92 -18.68
CA ASN A 103 -5.16 8.12 -19.63
C ASN A 103 -6.67 8.10 -19.31
N ALA A 104 -7.03 7.98 -18.04
CA ALA A 104 -8.44 8.01 -17.62
C ALA A 104 -9.09 9.37 -17.95
N LEU A 105 -8.42 10.48 -17.66
CA LEU A 105 -8.89 11.83 -18.01
C LEU A 105 -9.03 12.02 -19.53
N SER A 106 -8.07 11.52 -20.32
CA SER A 106 -8.14 11.55 -21.78
C SER A 106 -9.32 10.74 -22.30
N SER A 107 -9.59 9.58 -21.69
CA SER A 107 -10.74 8.73 -22.02
C SER A 107 -12.06 9.44 -21.70
N VAL A 108 -12.17 10.11 -20.54
CA VAL A 108 -13.35 10.91 -20.18
C VAL A 108 -13.59 12.02 -21.22
N ALA A 109 -12.55 12.76 -21.61
CA ALA A 109 -12.65 13.82 -22.60
C ALA A 109 -13.11 13.29 -23.97
N ALA A 110 -12.56 12.17 -24.43
CA ALA A 110 -12.95 11.54 -25.70
C ALA A 110 -14.39 11.00 -25.67
N LEU A 111 -14.82 10.42 -24.55
CA LEU A 111 -16.17 9.90 -24.37
C LEU A 111 -17.21 11.01 -24.21
N GLY A 112 -16.83 12.23 -23.78
CA GLY A 112 -17.70 13.38 -23.65
C GLY A 112 -18.39 13.72 -24.96
N THR A 113 -17.67 13.82 -26.07
CA THR A 113 -18.24 14.05 -27.40
C THR A 113 -19.10 12.89 -27.90
N THR A 114 -18.70 11.66 -27.55
CA THR A 114 -19.42 10.44 -27.96
C THR A 114 -20.79 10.34 -27.26
N ILE A 115 -20.89 10.75 -26.00
CA ILE A 115 -22.15 10.69 -25.25
C ILE A 115 -23.18 11.68 -25.86
N ASP A 116 -22.73 12.89 -26.23
CA ASP A 116 -23.62 13.90 -26.85
C ASP A 116 -24.10 13.42 -28.20
N LEU A 117 -23.22 12.85 -29.02
CA LEU A 117 -23.58 12.30 -30.31
C LEU A 117 -24.57 11.12 -30.19
N SER A 118 -24.34 10.23 -29.22
CA SER A 118 -25.23 9.08 -29.01
C SER A 118 -26.61 9.49 -28.46
N ARG A 119 -26.67 10.53 -27.63
CA ARG A 119 -27.92 11.13 -27.14
C ARG A 119 -28.73 11.69 -28.31
N GLU A 120 -28.08 12.45 -29.20
CA GLU A 120 -28.73 13.01 -30.36
C GLU A 120 -29.19 11.92 -31.34
N LEU A 121 -28.42 10.83 -31.49
CA LEU A 121 -28.85 9.69 -32.31
C LEU A 121 -30.15 9.08 -31.79
N VAL A 122 -30.27 8.86 -30.45
CA VAL A 122 -31.51 8.37 -29.84
C VAL A 122 -32.68 9.31 -30.14
N ARG A 123 -32.47 10.62 -29.96
CA ARG A 123 -33.49 11.64 -30.26
C ARG A 123 -33.98 11.58 -31.71
N MET A 124 -33.03 11.50 -32.67
CA MET A 124 -33.36 11.39 -34.09
C MET A 124 -34.10 10.09 -34.40
N ARG A 125 -33.69 8.95 -33.86
CA ARG A 125 -34.35 7.65 -34.10
C ARG A 125 -35.75 7.60 -33.52
N ARG A 126 -35.98 8.16 -32.33
CA ARG A 126 -37.32 8.28 -31.74
C ARG A 126 -38.24 9.13 -32.60
N LYS A 127 -37.72 10.27 -33.13
CA LYS A 127 -38.50 11.13 -34.04
C LYS A 127 -38.85 10.43 -35.34
N ALA A 128 -37.89 9.79 -36.01
CA ALA A 128 -38.08 9.02 -37.22
C ALA A 128 -39.10 7.87 -37.02
N PHE A 129 -39.09 7.21 -35.87
CA PHE A 129 -40.06 6.18 -35.51
C PHE A 129 -41.48 6.77 -35.38
N ALA A 130 -41.63 7.92 -34.72
CA ALA A 130 -42.91 8.60 -34.58
C ALA A 130 -43.51 9.05 -35.96
N GLU A 131 -42.65 9.34 -36.91
CA GLU A 131 -43.00 9.68 -38.28
C GLU A 131 -43.20 8.45 -39.22
N GLY A 132 -43.02 7.22 -38.65
CA GLY A 132 -43.15 5.96 -39.38
C GLY A 132 -41.99 5.65 -40.34
N MET A 133 -40.86 6.37 -40.22
CA MET A 133 -39.67 6.23 -41.07
C MET A 133 -38.57 5.35 -40.48
N ALA A 134 -38.73 4.89 -39.23
CA ALA A 134 -37.81 3.98 -38.56
C ALA A 134 -38.55 2.83 -37.87
N THR A 135 -37.85 1.73 -37.62
CA THR A 135 -38.38 0.58 -36.91
C THR A 135 -38.14 0.70 -35.39
N SER A 136 -38.93 0.00 -34.59
CA SER A 136 -38.73 -0.09 -33.13
C SER A 136 -37.37 -0.66 -32.78
N THR A 137 -36.83 -1.59 -33.57
CA THR A 137 -35.50 -2.18 -33.38
C THR A 137 -34.41 -1.12 -33.50
N GLU A 138 -34.48 -0.19 -34.47
CA GLU A 138 -33.52 0.88 -34.65
C GLU A 138 -33.50 1.86 -33.45
N VAL A 139 -34.66 2.09 -32.83
CA VAL A 139 -34.74 2.91 -31.60
C VAL A 139 -34.08 2.18 -30.45
N VAL A 140 -34.40 0.90 -30.24
CA VAL A 140 -33.81 0.10 -29.19
C VAL A 140 -32.27 -0.01 -29.34
N ASP A 141 -31.79 -0.24 -30.56
CA ASP A 141 -30.36 -0.30 -30.84
C ASP A 141 -29.65 1.03 -30.50
N ALA A 142 -30.25 2.17 -30.83
CA ALA A 142 -29.73 3.48 -30.46
C ALA A 142 -29.68 3.68 -28.93
N GLU A 143 -30.74 3.26 -28.20
CA GLU A 143 -30.80 3.34 -26.74
C GLU A 143 -29.77 2.44 -26.06
N VAL A 144 -29.56 1.22 -26.58
CA VAL A 144 -28.51 0.31 -26.12
C VAL A 144 -27.13 0.92 -26.34
N MET A 145 -26.91 1.53 -27.52
CA MET A 145 -25.62 2.20 -27.80
C MET A 145 -25.36 3.36 -26.84
N PHE A 146 -26.36 4.21 -26.60
CA PHE A 146 -26.27 5.32 -25.65
C PHE A 146 -25.95 4.81 -24.23
N SER A 147 -26.64 3.75 -23.79
CA SER A 147 -26.41 3.12 -22.48
C SER A 147 -24.99 2.57 -22.35
N LYS A 148 -24.45 1.95 -23.41
CA LYS A 148 -23.05 1.47 -23.43
C LYS A 148 -22.05 2.63 -23.28
N VAL A 149 -22.29 3.75 -23.95
CA VAL A 149 -21.41 4.92 -23.84
C VAL A 149 -21.47 5.51 -22.43
N ARG A 150 -22.67 5.60 -21.82
CA ARG A 150 -22.81 6.03 -20.42
C ARG A 150 -22.01 5.16 -19.45
N ILE A 151 -22.07 3.84 -19.62
CA ILE A 151 -21.28 2.91 -18.81
C ILE A 151 -19.79 3.12 -19.02
N ALA A 152 -19.35 3.32 -20.26
CA ALA A 152 -17.93 3.57 -20.56
C ALA A 152 -17.41 4.87 -19.89
N VAL A 153 -18.21 5.92 -19.85
CA VAL A 153 -17.88 7.17 -19.13
C VAL A 153 -17.73 6.90 -17.63
N LEU A 154 -18.71 6.19 -17.02
CA LEU A 154 -18.64 5.86 -15.59
C LEU A 154 -17.43 4.99 -15.24
N LEU A 155 -17.07 4.04 -16.12
CA LEU A 155 -15.86 3.23 -15.94
C LEU A 155 -14.59 4.08 -15.98
N ALA A 156 -14.50 5.03 -16.92
CA ALA A 156 -13.34 5.92 -17.02
C ALA A 156 -13.18 6.80 -15.76
N TYR A 157 -14.27 7.28 -15.17
CA TYR A 157 -14.23 7.98 -13.89
C TYR A 157 -13.83 7.06 -12.73
N TYR A 158 -14.35 5.85 -12.71
CA TYR A 158 -13.96 4.87 -11.70
C TYR A 158 -12.46 4.54 -11.76
N GLU A 159 -11.92 4.35 -12.97
CA GLU A 159 -10.49 4.14 -13.17
C GLU A 159 -9.65 5.32 -12.67
N TYR A 160 -10.12 6.55 -12.93
CA TYR A 160 -9.50 7.76 -12.37
C TYR A 160 -9.50 7.76 -10.84
N ASP A 161 -10.67 7.53 -10.22
CA ASP A 161 -10.80 7.53 -8.76
C ASP A 161 -9.91 6.45 -8.11
N VAL A 162 -9.86 5.24 -8.68
CA VAL A 162 -9.01 4.14 -8.20
C VAL A 162 -7.52 4.49 -8.33
N ALA A 163 -7.10 5.02 -9.49
CA ALA A 163 -5.70 5.41 -9.69
C ALA A 163 -5.30 6.54 -8.76
N LEU A 164 -6.17 7.53 -8.54
CA LEU A 164 -5.96 8.63 -7.60
C LEU A 164 -5.86 8.15 -6.15
N ALA A 165 -6.76 7.26 -5.72
CA ALA A 165 -6.73 6.70 -4.37
C ALA A 165 -5.42 5.93 -4.11
N ASN A 166 -4.98 5.13 -5.08
CA ASN A 166 -3.73 4.38 -5.00
C ASN A 166 -2.51 5.32 -4.96
N LEU A 167 -2.50 6.37 -5.76
CA LEU A 167 -1.43 7.37 -5.77
C LEU A 167 -1.32 8.09 -4.41
N LEU A 168 -2.44 8.56 -3.88
CA LEU A 168 -2.48 9.23 -2.58
C LEU A 168 -2.11 8.29 -1.42
N SER A 169 -2.50 7.02 -1.49
CA SER A 169 -2.07 6.01 -0.54
C SER A 169 -0.55 5.76 -0.60
N LEU A 170 0.01 5.71 -1.81
CA LEU A 170 1.45 5.52 -2.01
C LEU A 170 2.24 6.73 -1.48
N CYS A 171 1.71 7.95 -1.68
CA CYS A 171 2.27 9.20 -1.14
C CYS A 171 2.02 9.39 0.36
N GLY A 172 1.25 8.52 1.03
CA GLY A 172 0.95 8.62 2.46
C GLY A 172 -0.03 9.74 2.84
N ALA A 173 -0.86 10.19 1.90
CA ALA A 173 -1.83 11.27 2.10
C ALA A 173 -3.26 10.87 1.65
N PRO A 174 -3.80 9.72 2.13
CA PRO A 174 -5.11 9.22 1.70
C PRO A 174 -6.27 10.18 2.08
N GLU A 175 -6.11 10.99 3.12
CA GLU A 175 -7.10 11.97 3.59
C GLU A 175 -7.38 13.07 2.57
N ARG A 176 -6.52 13.25 1.57
CA ARG A 176 -6.71 14.25 0.51
C ARG A 176 -7.59 13.77 -0.64
N PHE A 177 -8.00 12.51 -0.62
CA PHE A 177 -8.77 11.89 -1.71
C PHE A 177 -10.04 12.69 -2.04
N GLU A 178 -10.85 13.04 -1.05
CA GLU A 178 -12.11 13.79 -1.29
C GLU A 178 -11.88 15.11 -2.02
N ARG A 179 -10.82 15.84 -1.68
CA ARG A 179 -10.52 17.12 -2.34
C ARG A 179 -10.20 16.94 -3.81
N TYR A 180 -9.39 15.94 -4.16
CA TYR A 180 -8.94 15.75 -5.54
C TYR A 180 -9.97 15.00 -6.41
N SER A 181 -10.75 14.09 -5.85
CA SER A 181 -11.82 13.40 -6.59
C SER A 181 -12.92 14.36 -7.01
N LEU A 182 -13.29 15.31 -6.15
CA LEU A 182 -14.26 16.36 -6.48
C LEU A 182 -13.73 17.31 -7.55
N CYS A 183 -12.45 17.66 -7.51
CA CYS A 183 -11.84 18.56 -8.51
C CYS A 183 -11.91 17.95 -9.92
N GLY A 184 -11.60 16.68 -10.08
CA GLY A 184 -11.69 15.98 -11.37
C GLY A 184 -13.11 15.84 -11.92
N ARG A 185 -14.13 15.84 -11.04
CA ARG A 185 -15.56 15.80 -11.45
C ARG A 185 -16.12 17.17 -11.79
N THR A 186 -15.65 18.23 -11.16
CA THR A 186 -16.16 19.59 -11.36
C THR A 186 -15.78 20.16 -12.72
N GLU A 187 -14.68 19.71 -13.31
CA GLU A 187 -14.28 20.11 -14.67
C GLU A 187 -15.08 19.42 -15.79
N SER A 188 -15.87 18.39 -15.46
CA SER A 188 -16.66 17.68 -16.46
C SER A 188 -18.12 18.13 -16.43
N HIS A 189 -18.57 18.74 -17.51
CA HIS A 189 -19.98 19.09 -17.78
C HIS A 189 -20.94 17.89 -17.75
N LEU A 190 -20.42 16.67 -17.62
CA LEU A 190 -21.17 15.41 -17.60
C LEU A 190 -21.93 15.15 -16.29
N PHE A 191 -21.56 15.83 -15.20
CA PHE A 191 -22.23 15.73 -13.89
C PHE A 191 -23.06 16.95 -13.52
N GLY A 192 -23.29 17.90 -14.46
CA GLY A 192 -24.23 18.98 -14.27
C GLY A 192 -25.70 18.48 -14.22
N PRO A 193 -26.64 19.33 -13.80
CA PRO A 193 -28.07 18.98 -13.76
C PRO A 193 -28.62 18.50 -15.11
N ASP A 194 -27.98 18.86 -16.22
CA ASP A 194 -28.31 18.42 -17.57
C ASP A 194 -27.42 17.29 -18.10
N GLY A 195 -26.52 16.73 -17.24
CA GLY A 195 -25.55 15.69 -17.56
C GLY A 195 -26.14 14.27 -17.53
N LEU A 196 -25.34 13.31 -17.07
CA LEU A 196 -25.69 11.88 -17.03
C LEU A 196 -27.01 11.55 -16.32
N TYR A 197 -27.47 12.42 -15.40
CA TYR A 197 -28.68 12.25 -14.59
C TYR A 197 -29.80 13.23 -14.94
N GLY A 198 -29.60 14.13 -15.88
CA GLY A 198 -30.65 15.06 -16.34
C GLY A 198 -31.61 14.34 -17.29
N GLU A 199 -32.53 13.53 -16.78
CA GLU A 199 -33.78 13.27 -17.47
C GLU A 199 -34.69 14.51 -17.27
N ASN A 200 -34.82 15.35 -18.28
CA ASN A 200 -35.95 16.27 -18.36
C ASN A 200 -37.21 15.39 -18.45
N GLU A 201 -37.89 15.17 -17.35
CA GLU A 201 -39.29 14.75 -17.28
C GLU A 201 -40.18 15.92 -17.71
N ASN A 202 -40.08 16.39 -18.92
CA ASN A 202 -41.06 17.25 -19.54
C ASN A 202 -40.88 17.15 -21.06
N ASP A 203 -41.53 16.13 -21.66
CA ASP A 203 -42.24 16.16 -22.95
C ASP A 203 -43.09 14.91 -23.15
#